data_ff38cab1ab4f841da274ba5e4305a021
#
_entry.id   ff38cab1ab4f841da274ba5e4305a021
#
_cell.length_a   1.000
_cell.length_b   1.000
_cell.length_c   1.000
_cell.angle_alpha   90.00
_cell.angle_beta   90.00
_cell.angle_gamma   90.00
#
_symmetry.space_group_name_H-M   'P 1'
#
loop_
_entity.id
_entity.type
_entity.pdbx_description
1 polymer ?
#
loop_
_entity_poly.entity_id
_entity_poly.type
_entity_poly.pdbx_seq_one_letter_code
_entity_poly.pdbx_strand_id
1 'polypeptide(L)'
;MSVPTHSGTSANRRTGLDPVEAAVAAMAAGKAVIVVDNEDRENEGDIIFAAQHATPALMGWTIRYSSGVICVPLEGERADALILPPMVEINEDAKGTAYTVSCDAAIGVSTGISATDRALTARILADPGSSPASITRPGHIFPLRAVKGGVRERPGHTEAAVDLCRLAGLAPVGVIAELVHDDGEMMRLDSLRDFASEHGCPLISIEDLVSYVGKAESGTAHHSQADEEKR
;
A
#
# COMPACT_ATOMS: atom_id res chain seq x y z
N MET A 1 -20.78 -10.29 39.41
CA MET A 1 -19.80 -10.58 38.34
C MET A 1 -19.81 -9.38 37.41
N SER A 2 -18.82 -8.50 37.51
CA SER A 2 -18.73 -7.25 36.72
C SER A 2 -18.00 -7.54 35.43
N VAL A 3 -18.61 -7.17 34.31
CA VAL A 3 -18.01 -7.21 32.97
C VAL A 3 -17.10 -6.00 32.79
N PRO A 4 -15.85 -6.12 32.35
CA PRO A 4 -15.00 -4.98 32.10
C PRO A 4 -15.45 -4.25 30.83
N THR A 5 -15.81 -2.98 30.98
CA THR A 5 -16.07 -2.05 29.88
C THR A 5 -14.74 -1.67 29.23
N HIS A 6 -14.52 -2.07 27.99
CA HIS A 6 -13.43 -1.58 27.16
C HIS A 6 -13.72 -0.12 26.78
N SER A 7 -13.00 0.81 27.36
CA SER A 7 -12.96 2.21 26.96
C SER A 7 -12.09 2.36 25.70
N GLY A 8 -12.66 2.12 24.54
CA GLY A 8 -12.05 2.48 23.25
C GLY A 8 -12.11 4.01 23.09
N THR A 9 -10.98 4.59 22.81
CA THR A 9 -10.71 6.03 22.63
C THR A 9 -11.72 6.71 21.73
N SER A 10 -12.35 7.76 22.28
CA SER A 10 -13.57 8.44 21.78
C SER A 10 -13.35 9.36 20.57
N ALA A 11 -12.15 9.53 20.04
CA ALA A 11 -11.85 10.51 18.99
C ALA A 11 -12.14 10.00 17.55
N ASN A 12 -12.02 8.70 17.30
CA ASN A 12 -12.08 8.13 15.94
C ASN A 12 -13.49 7.71 15.47
N ARG A 13 -14.49 7.77 16.33
CA ARG A 13 -15.88 7.39 15.96
C ARG A 13 -16.63 8.44 15.15
N ARG A 14 -16.11 9.66 15.00
CA ARG A 14 -16.80 10.75 14.30
C ARG A 14 -16.63 10.72 12.79
N THR A 15 -15.59 10.05 12.26
CA THR A 15 -15.30 10.02 10.81
C THR A 15 -15.71 8.72 10.12
N GLY A 16 -16.01 7.65 10.87
CA GLY A 16 -16.28 6.33 10.29
C GLY A 16 -15.05 5.65 9.70
N LEU A 17 -13.84 6.12 10.07
CA LEU A 17 -12.56 5.51 9.72
C LEU A 17 -12.03 4.64 10.86
N ASP A 18 -11.31 3.60 10.51
CA ASP A 18 -10.69 2.68 11.47
C ASP A 18 -9.35 3.24 11.99
N PRO A 19 -8.88 2.80 13.18
CA PRO A 19 -7.55 3.14 13.65
C PRO A 19 -6.46 2.51 12.76
N VAL A 20 -5.33 3.21 12.59
CA VAL A 20 -4.20 2.75 11.75
C VAL A 20 -3.68 1.38 12.22
N GLU A 21 -3.73 1.11 13.52
CA GLU A 21 -3.36 -0.19 14.10
C GLU A 21 -4.17 -1.35 13.53
N ALA A 22 -5.45 -1.14 13.20
CA ALA A 22 -6.30 -2.15 12.58
C ALA A 22 -5.82 -2.45 11.15
N ALA A 23 -5.43 -1.42 10.39
CA ALA A 23 -4.86 -1.58 9.06
C ALA A 23 -3.51 -2.31 9.12
N VAL A 24 -2.62 -1.93 10.04
CA VAL A 24 -1.32 -2.60 10.24
C VAL A 24 -1.51 -4.08 10.59
N ALA A 25 -2.44 -4.39 11.49
CA ALA A 25 -2.74 -5.78 11.85
C ALA A 25 -3.32 -6.59 10.68
N ALA A 26 -4.18 -5.99 9.85
CA ALA A 26 -4.71 -6.61 8.65
C ALA A 26 -3.62 -6.89 7.61
N MET A 27 -2.73 -5.93 7.36
CA MET A 27 -1.57 -6.09 6.48
C MET A 27 -0.67 -7.23 6.96
N ALA A 28 -0.34 -7.29 8.25
CA ALA A 28 0.47 -8.35 8.84
C ALA A 28 -0.18 -9.72 8.68
N ALA A 29 -1.52 -9.79 8.72
CA ALA A 29 -2.30 -11.00 8.50
C ALA A 29 -2.50 -11.37 7.01
N GLY A 30 -1.90 -10.63 6.08
CA GLY A 30 -2.02 -10.87 4.63
C GLY A 30 -3.37 -10.46 4.04
N LYS A 31 -4.08 -9.55 4.70
CA LYS A 31 -5.37 -9.02 4.23
C LYS A 31 -5.19 -7.67 3.55
N ALA A 32 -6.18 -7.29 2.76
CA ALA A 32 -6.28 -5.95 2.19
C ALA A 32 -6.80 -4.94 3.22
N VAL A 33 -6.41 -3.68 3.01
CA VAL A 33 -6.94 -2.49 3.67
C VAL A 33 -7.38 -1.50 2.61
N ILE A 34 -8.25 -0.57 2.95
CA ILE A 34 -8.63 0.53 2.09
C ILE A 34 -8.04 1.80 2.67
N VAL A 35 -7.38 2.57 1.82
CA VAL A 35 -6.77 3.84 2.21
C VAL A 35 -7.34 4.94 1.35
N VAL A 36 -7.85 6.00 1.98
CA VAL A 36 -8.37 7.18 1.29
C VAL A 36 -7.41 8.36 1.43
N ASP A 37 -7.30 9.15 0.39
CA ASP A 37 -6.59 10.41 0.45
C ASP A 37 -7.54 11.60 0.66
N ASN A 38 -6.96 12.81 0.69
CA ASN A 38 -7.71 14.03 0.91
C ASN A 38 -8.54 14.40 -0.34
N GLU A 39 -9.73 14.99 -0.11
CA GLU A 39 -10.63 15.51 -1.16
C GLU A 39 -9.92 16.53 -2.08
N ASP A 40 -8.94 17.28 -1.56
CA ASP A 40 -8.16 18.26 -2.32
C ASP A 40 -7.03 17.63 -3.16
N ARG A 41 -6.74 16.30 -3.00
CA ARG A 41 -5.67 15.63 -3.74
C ARG A 41 -6.23 14.83 -4.93
N GLU A 42 -6.62 13.58 -4.75
CA GLU A 42 -7.25 12.71 -5.76
C GLU A 42 -8.70 12.41 -5.39
N ASN A 43 -8.99 12.45 -4.08
CA ASN A 43 -10.28 12.09 -3.51
C ASN A 43 -10.69 10.67 -3.90
N GLU A 44 -9.76 9.72 -3.76
CA GLU A 44 -9.90 8.33 -4.16
C GLU A 44 -9.59 7.40 -3.00
N GLY A 45 -9.92 6.14 -3.17
CA GLY A 45 -9.59 5.08 -2.23
C GLY A 45 -8.95 3.90 -2.94
N ASP A 46 -7.79 3.47 -2.41
CA ASP A 46 -7.06 2.33 -2.94
C ASP A 46 -7.25 1.10 -2.06
N ILE A 47 -7.40 -0.05 -2.70
CA ILE A 47 -7.10 -1.35 -2.09
C ILE A 47 -5.59 -1.42 -1.92
N ILE A 48 -5.11 -1.67 -0.70
CA ILE A 48 -3.68 -1.84 -0.40
C ILE A 48 -3.45 -3.17 0.31
N PHE A 49 -2.46 -3.92 -0.10
CA PHE A 49 -1.97 -5.11 0.62
C PHE A 49 -0.48 -5.35 0.36
N ALA A 50 0.17 -6.14 1.22
CA ALA A 50 1.58 -6.44 1.06
C ALA A 50 1.83 -7.39 -0.12
N ALA A 51 2.77 -7.02 -1.01
CA ALA A 51 3.05 -7.77 -2.22
C ALA A 51 3.55 -9.20 -1.94
N GLN A 52 4.27 -9.43 -0.82
CA GLN A 52 4.70 -10.77 -0.39
C GLN A 52 3.53 -11.71 -0.07
N HIS A 53 2.37 -11.16 0.28
CA HIS A 53 1.14 -11.90 0.57
C HIS A 53 0.17 -11.98 -0.62
N ALA A 54 0.57 -11.50 -1.80
CA ALA A 54 -0.25 -11.56 -3.00
C ALA A 54 -0.61 -13.02 -3.37
N THR A 55 -1.87 -13.38 -3.20
CA THR A 55 -2.42 -14.65 -3.67
C THR A 55 -3.23 -14.44 -4.96
N PRO A 56 -3.42 -15.47 -5.81
CA PRO A 56 -4.31 -15.37 -6.95
C PRO A 56 -5.74 -14.93 -6.59
N ALA A 57 -6.24 -15.37 -5.44
CA ALA A 57 -7.58 -15.02 -4.96
C ALA A 57 -7.66 -13.53 -4.58
N LEU A 58 -6.69 -13.01 -3.79
CA LEU A 58 -6.63 -11.60 -3.41
C LEU A 58 -6.43 -10.69 -4.62
N MET A 59 -5.52 -11.07 -5.53
CA MET A 59 -5.31 -10.33 -6.77
C MET A 59 -6.56 -10.34 -7.66
N GLY A 60 -7.26 -11.47 -7.77
CA GLY A 60 -8.49 -11.58 -8.55
C GLY A 60 -9.62 -10.72 -7.97
N TRP A 61 -9.73 -10.66 -6.64
CA TRP A 61 -10.66 -9.79 -5.94
C TRP A 61 -10.31 -8.31 -6.20
N THR A 62 -9.03 -7.94 -6.09
CA THR A 62 -8.56 -6.58 -6.38
C THR A 62 -8.89 -6.16 -7.81
N ILE A 63 -8.58 -7.00 -8.81
CA ILE A 63 -8.89 -6.72 -10.22
C ILE A 63 -10.39 -6.50 -10.45
N ARG A 64 -11.23 -7.25 -9.74
CA ARG A 64 -12.68 -7.16 -9.93
C ARG A 64 -13.25 -5.83 -9.47
N TYR A 65 -12.73 -5.24 -8.40
CA TYR A 65 -13.31 -4.07 -7.75
C TYR A 65 -12.52 -2.78 -7.95
N SER A 66 -11.44 -2.84 -8.74
CA SER A 66 -10.55 -1.71 -8.98
C SER A 66 -10.51 -1.30 -10.45
N SER A 67 -9.80 -0.22 -10.74
CA SER A 67 -9.46 0.22 -12.11
C SER A 67 -8.83 -0.89 -12.95
N GLY A 68 -8.28 -1.93 -12.30
CA GLY A 68 -7.53 -3.00 -12.95
C GLY A 68 -6.08 -2.64 -13.27
N VAL A 69 -5.68 -1.39 -13.08
CA VAL A 69 -4.28 -0.94 -13.17
C VAL A 69 -3.58 -1.33 -11.86
N ILE A 70 -2.88 -2.45 -11.88
CA ILE A 70 -2.21 -2.96 -10.67
C ILE A 70 -0.82 -2.33 -10.56
N CYS A 71 -0.68 -1.46 -9.57
CA CYS A 71 0.59 -0.83 -9.23
C CYS A 71 1.26 -1.53 -8.04
N VAL A 72 2.60 -1.51 -8.04
CA VAL A 72 3.41 -2.11 -6.96
C VAL A 72 4.40 -1.08 -6.44
N PRO A 73 3.98 -0.28 -5.43
CA PRO A 73 4.87 0.60 -4.69
C PRO A 73 6.04 -0.15 -4.03
N LEU A 74 7.25 0.38 -4.19
CA LEU A 74 8.47 -0.14 -3.59
C LEU A 74 9.50 0.98 -3.36
N GLU A 75 10.49 0.72 -2.52
CA GLU A 75 11.58 1.66 -2.28
C GLU A 75 12.45 1.88 -3.51
N GLY A 76 13.04 3.08 -3.63
CA GLY A 76 13.93 3.43 -4.74
C GLY A 76 15.10 2.47 -4.90
N GLU A 77 15.74 2.07 -3.78
CA GLU A 77 16.83 1.10 -3.78
C GLU A 77 16.40 -0.27 -4.33
N ARG A 78 15.15 -0.67 -4.06
CA ARG A 78 14.59 -1.92 -4.60
C ARG A 78 14.36 -1.81 -6.11
N ALA A 79 13.83 -0.68 -6.59
CA ALA A 79 13.68 -0.43 -8.02
C ALA A 79 15.04 -0.47 -8.74
N ASP A 80 16.06 0.14 -8.15
CA ASP A 80 17.42 0.15 -8.71
C ASP A 80 18.02 -1.26 -8.75
N ALA A 81 17.90 -2.03 -7.68
CA ALA A 81 18.35 -3.42 -7.61
C ALA A 81 17.71 -4.33 -8.67
N LEU A 82 16.47 -4.05 -9.05
CA LEU A 82 15.73 -4.78 -10.08
C LEU A 82 15.89 -4.18 -11.48
N ILE A 83 16.65 -3.10 -11.67
CA ILE A 83 16.79 -2.36 -12.93
C ILE A 83 15.40 -1.97 -13.47
N LEU A 84 14.64 -1.23 -12.66
CA LEU A 84 13.36 -0.64 -13.01
C LEU A 84 13.52 0.89 -13.19
N PRO A 85 13.95 1.35 -14.37
CA PRO A 85 14.10 2.78 -14.63
C PRO A 85 12.74 3.47 -14.69
N PRO A 86 12.70 4.81 -14.56
CA PRO A 86 11.49 5.59 -14.82
C PRO A 86 10.87 5.24 -16.18
N MET A 87 9.53 5.23 -16.24
CA MET A 87 8.79 4.94 -17.47
C MET A 87 9.07 5.97 -18.56
N VAL A 88 9.26 7.22 -18.17
CA VAL A 88 9.54 8.36 -19.05
C VAL A 88 10.72 9.17 -18.49
N GLU A 89 11.44 9.84 -19.36
CA GLU A 89 12.56 10.70 -18.98
C GLU A 89 12.06 11.97 -18.27
N ILE A 90 10.95 12.54 -18.75
CA ILE A 90 10.30 13.71 -18.17
C ILE A 90 8.92 13.26 -17.68
N ASN A 91 8.71 13.32 -16.36
CA ASN A 91 7.41 13.00 -15.76
C ASN A 91 6.50 14.23 -15.81
N GLU A 92 5.42 14.15 -16.58
CA GLU A 92 4.39 15.19 -16.73
C GLU A 92 3.15 14.91 -15.86
N ASP A 93 3.16 13.86 -15.02
CA ASP A 93 2.05 13.58 -14.11
C ASP A 93 1.88 14.70 -13.08
N ALA A 94 0.67 15.26 -12.99
CA ALA A 94 0.36 16.39 -12.11
C ALA A 94 0.56 16.09 -10.61
N LYS A 95 0.49 14.82 -10.21
CA LYS A 95 0.72 14.34 -8.84
C LYS A 95 2.15 13.83 -8.64
N GLY A 96 2.94 13.76 -9.70
CA GLY A 96 4.33 13.33 -9.68
C GLY A 96 4.49 11.83 -9.38
N THR A 97 3.51 10.99 -9.72
CA THR A 97 3.57 9.55 -9.49
C THR A 97 4.75 8.97 -10.28
N ALA A 98 5.67 8.34 -9.55
CA ALA A 98 6.94 7.89 -10.12
C ALA A 98 6.84 6.49 -10.72
N TYR A 99 6.12 6.37 -11.83
CA TYR A 99 6.02 5.14 -12.60
C TYR A 99 7.38 4.69 -13.11
N THR A 100 7.65 3.39 -12.97
CA THR A 100 8.76 2.73 -13.66
C THR A 100 8.26 2.02 -14.91
N VAL A 101 9.16 1.48 -15.73
CA VAL A 101 8.78 0.53 -16.77
C VAL A 101 7.99 -0.63 -16.15
N SER A 102 6.93 -1.07 -16.82
CA SER A 102 6.14 -2.21 -16.38
C SER A 102 6.93 -3.51 -16.46
N CYS A 103 6.52 -4.54 -15.71
CA CYS A 103 7.21 -5.82 -15.73
C CYS A 103 6.26 -6.99 -15.47
N ASP A 104 6.76 -8.19 -15.78
CA ASP A 104 6.18 -9.48 -15.40
C ASP A 104 7.26 -10.38 -14.80
N ALA A 105 6.85 -11.44 -14.09
CA ALA A 105 7.76 -12.49 -13.69
C ALA A 105 8.38 -13.15 -14.95
N ALA A 106 9.70 -13.43 -14.89
CA ALA A 106 10.39 -14.05 -16.03
C ALA A 106 10.03 -15.53 -16.21
N ILE A 107 9.60 -16.19 -15.14
CA ILE A 107 9.28 -17.63 -15.13
C ILE A 107 7.99 -17.85 -14.33
N GLY A 108 7.18 -18.83 -14.76
CA GLY A 108 5.99 -19.24 -14.03
C GLY A 108 4.72 -18.45 -14.36
N VAL A 109 4.78 -17.58 -15.36
CA VAL A 109 3.63 -16.86 -15.90
C VAL A 109 3.21 -17.42 -17.26
N SER A 110 1.96 -17.21 -17.63
CA SER A 110 1.45 -17.46 -18.97
C SER A 110 1.66 -16.23 -19.86
N THR A 111 0.65 -15.37 -19.95
CA THR A 111 0.74 -14.08 -20.67
C THR A 111 1.12 -12.91 -19.78
N GLY A 112 1.13 -13.09 -18.45
CA GLY A 112 1.41 -12.06 -17.45
C GLY A 112 0.19 -11.35 -16.89
N ILE A 113 -0.96 -11.35 -17.59
CA ILE A 113 -2.13 -10.53 -17.22
C ILE A 113 -3.07 -11.19 -16.22
N SER A 114 -3.06 -12.53 -16.08
CA SER A 114 -3.98 -13.20 -15.15
C SER A 114 -3.75 -12.80 -13.68
N ALA A 115 -4.75 -13.00 -12.84
CA ALA A 115 -4.59 -12.78 -11.40
C ALA A 115 -3.45 -13.62 -10.80
N THR A 116 -3.29 -14.85 -11.29
CA THR A 116 -2.19 -15.75 -10.90
C THR A 116 -0.83 -15.17 -11.29
N ASP A 117 -0.69 -14.72 -12.53
CA ASP A 117 0.55 -14.18 -13.08
C ASP A 117 0.93 -12.88 -12.38
N ARG A 118 -0.03 -11.95 -12.20
CA ARG A 118 0.21 -10.67 -11.52
C ARG A 118 0.51 -10.85 -10.03
N ALA A 119 -0.14 -11.79 -9.36
CA ALA A 119 0.20 -12.14 -7.97
C ALA A 119 1.61 -12.72 -7.85
N LEU A 120 2.05 -13.55 -8.80
CA LEU A 120 3.42 -14.05 -8.84
C LEU A 120 4.42 -12.92 -9.04
N THR A 121 4.18 -12.03 -9.99
CA THR A 121 5.03 -10.87 -10.26
C THR A 121 5.17 -9.98 -9.03
N ALA A 122 4.06 -9.67 -8.34
CA ALA A 122 4.07 -8.88 -7.11
C ALA A 122 4.95 -9.52 -6.02
N ARG A 123 4.82 -10.84 -5.80
CA ARG A 123 5.67 -11.56 -4.83
C ARG A 123 7.15 -11.52 -5.20
N ILE A 124 7.49 -11.67 -6.49
CA ILE A 124 8.88 -11.57 -6.98
C ILE A 124 9.45 -10.17 -6.73
N LEU A 125 8.67 -9.12 -6.92
CA LEU A 125 9.10 -7.75 -6.60
C LEU A 125 9.38 -7.56 -5.11
N ALA A 126 8.66 -8.26 -4.24
CA ALA A 126 8.83 -8.21 -2.79
C ALA A 126 9.94 -9.16 -2.26
N ASP A 127 10.33 -10.16 -3.01
CA ASP A 127 11.33 -11.15 -2.58
C ASP A 127 12.75 -10.56 -2.64
N PRO A 128 13.45 -10.39 -1.49
CA PRO A 128 14.80 -9.83 -1.47
C PRO A 128 15.83 -10.69 -2.25
N GLY A 129 15.55 -11.97 -2.47
CA GLY A 129 16.39 -12.87 -3.29
C GLY A 129 16.21 -12.68 -4.79
N SER A 130 15.21 -11.91 -5.24
CA SER A 130 15.00 -11.65 -6.67
C SER A 130 16.02 -10.68 -7.25
N SER A 131 16.44 -10.95 -8.47
CA SER A 131 17.39 -10.17 -9.27
C SER A 131 16.74 -9.60 -10.53
N PRO A 132 17.42 -8.77 -11.32
CA PRO A 132 16.91 -8.28 -12.60
C PRO A 132 16.50 -9.39 -13.58
N ALA A 133 17.09 -10.58 -13.48
CA ALA A 133 16.73 -11.74 -14.30
C ALA A 133 15.45 -12.44 -13.84
N SER A 134 14.92 -12.10 -12.66
CA SER A 134 13.68 -12.65 -12.12
C SER A 134 12.42 -12.04 -12.78
N ILE A 135 12.59 -10.94 -13.52
CA ILE A 135 11.50 -10.22 -14.19
C ILE A 135 11.84 -9.90 -15.66
N THR A 136 10.81 -9.78 -16.48
CA THR A 136 10.88 -9.27 -17.86
C THR A 136 10.27 -7.87 -17.94
N ARG A 137 10.69 -7.07 -18.90
CA ARG A 137 10.22 -5.70 -19.16
C ARG A 137 9.98 -5.55 -20.66
N PRO A 138 8.81 -4.98 -21.09
CA PRO A 138 7.66 -4.58 -20.28
C PRO A 138 6.81 -5.76 -19.82
N GLY A 139 5.75 -5.47 -19.04
CA GLY A 139 4.79 -6.45 -18.55
C GLY A 139 3.48 -5.80 -18.09
N HIS A 140 2.75 -6.45 -17.20
CA HIS A 140 1.39 -6.09 -16.78
C HIS A 140 1.29 -5.58 -15.34
N ILE A 141 2.41 -5.48 -14.62
CA ILE A 141 2.52 -4.83 -13.30
C ILE A 141 3.30 -3.53 -13.47
N PHE A 142 2.85 -2.48 -12.80
CA PHE A 142 3.43 -1.14 -12.81
C PHE A 142 4.12 -0.84 -11.49
N PRO A 143 5.44 -1.08 -11.34
CA PRO A 143 6.15 -0.70 -10.13
C PRO A 143 6.21 0.82 -10.00
N LEU A 144 6.03 1.32 -8.75
CA LEU A 144 6.09 2.73 -8.42
C LEU A 144 7.22 2.97 -7.41
N ARG A 145 8.03 4.00 -7.66
CA ARG A 145 9.11 4.40 -6.73
C ARG A 145 8.53 5.29 -5.63
N ALA A 146 8.46 4.78 -4.42
CA ALA A 146 8.07 5.59 -3.27
C ALA A 146 9.15 6.64 -2.94
N VAL A 147 8.72 7.81 -2.52
CA VAL A 147 9.60 8.89 -2.08
C VAL A 147 10.26 8.49 -0.76
N LYS A 148 11.56 8.76 -0.63
CA LYS A 148 12.29 8.55 0.62
C LYS A 148 11.69 9.43 1.72
N GLY A 149 11.39 8.84 2.88
CA GLY A 149 10.68 9.51 3.96
C GLY A 149 9.17 9.20 4.02
N GLY A 150 8.65 8.47 3.01
CA GLY A 150 7.30 7.91 3.03
C GLY A 150 6.19 8.94 3.00
N VAL A 151 5.07 8.62 3.66
CA VAL A 151 3.85 9.49 3.68
C VAL A 151 4.07 10.86 4.28
N ARG A 152 5.13 11.06 5.07
CA ARG A 152 5.46 12.37 5.64
C ARG A 152 6.04 13.33 4.61
N GLU A 153 6.75 12.83 3.61
CA GLU A 153 7.33 13.62 2.53
C GLU A 153 6.34 13.78 1.36
N ARG A 154 5.64 12.68 1.02
CA ARG A 154 4.59 12.68 0.00
C ARG A 154 3.38 11.90 0.50
N PRO A 155 2.29 12.60 0.88
CA PRO A 155 1.08 11.95 1.41
C PRO A 155 0.25 11.32 0.30
N GLY A 156 0.76 10.25 -0.33
CA GLY A 156 0.12 9.51 -1.43
C GLY A 156 0.00 8.02 -1.14
N HIS A 157 -0.86 7.34 -1.93
CA HIS A 157 -1.12 5.89 -1.81
C HIS A 157 0.16 5.06 -2.03
N THR A 158 1.06 5.50 -2.90
CA THR A 158 2.37 4.88 -3.14
C THR A 158 3.18 4.76 -1.85
N GLU A 159 3.33 5.88 -1.14
CA GLU A 159 4.07 5.94 0.12
C GLU A 159 3.31 5.23 1.26
N ALA A 160 1.99 5.38 1.29
CA ALA A 160 1.13 4.71 2.27
C ALA A 160 1.29 3.18 2.22
N ALA A 161 1.35 2.59 1.03
CA ALA A 161 1.54 1.15 0.86
C ALA A 161 2.90 0.68 1.42
N VAL A 162 3.97 1.41 1.13
CA VAL A 162 5.32 1.08 1.62
C VAL A 162 5.40 1.22 3.13
N ASP A 163 4.86 2.31 3.71
CA ASP A 163 4.91 2.54 5.15
C ASP A 163 4.03 1.56 5.92
N LEU A 164 2.84 1.22 5.42
CA LEU A 164 2.00 0.16 6.01
C LEU A 164 2.71 -1.20 6.02
N CYS A 165 3.43 -1.55 4.94
CA CYS A 165 4.25 -2.76 4.91
C CYS A 165 5.35 -2.72 5.99
N ARG A 166 6.07 -1.61 6.14
CA ARG A 166 7.09 -1.44 7.18
C ARG A 166 6.50 -1.56 8.59
N LEU A 167 5.41 -0.84 8.86
CA LEU A 167 4.71 -0.89 10.16
C LEU A 167 4.22 -2.29 10.50
N ALA A 168 3.84 -3.08 9.49
CA ALA A 168 3.44 -4.48 9.63
C ALA A 168 4.63 -5.45 9.77
N GLY A 169 5.89 -4.98 9.71
CA GLY A 169 7.09 -5.82 9.77
C GLY A 169 7.31 -6.67 8.51
N LEU A 170 6.80 -6.23 7.37
CA LEU A 170 6.85 -6.92 6.08
C LEU A 170 7.86 -6.25 5.14
N ALA A 171 8.21 -6.92 4.03
CA ALA A 171 8.99 -6.31 2.97
C ALA A 171 8.29 -5.01 2.50
N PRO A 172 9.03 -3.87 2.34
CA PRO A 172 8.45 -2.56 2.02
C PRO A 172 8.03 -2.48 0.54
N VAL A 173 7.17 -3.41 0.14
CA VAL A 173 6.60 -3.54 -1.20
C VAL A 173 5.12 -3.84 -1.07
N GLY A 174 4.29 -2.91 -1.53
CA GLY A 174 2.83 -3.06 -1.53
C GLY A 174 2.27 -3.37 -2.91
N VAL A 175 0.99 -3.67 -2.95
CA VAL A 175 0.13 -3.65 -4.14
C VAL A 175 -0.94 -2.62 -3.89
N ILE A 176 -1.21 -1.77 -4.87
CA ILE A 176 -2.29 -0.78 -4.83
C ILE A 176 -3.12 -0.81 -6.11
N ALA A 177 -4.40 -0.51 -6.00
CA ALA A 177 -5.30 -0.28 -7.12
C ALA A 177 -6.52 0.51 -6.65
N GLU A 178 -6.94 1.49 -7.41
CA GLU A 178 -8.04 2.40 -7.12
C GLU A 178 -9.39 1.69 -7.21
N LEU A 179 -10.26 1.86 -6.19
CA LEU A 179 -11.61 1.30 -6.17
C LEU A 179 -12.55 2.06 -7.11
N VAL A 180 -13.28 1.30 -7.91
CA VAL A 180 -14.26 1.82 -8.87
C VAL A 180 -15.64 1.19 -8.68
N HIS A 181 -16.67 1.92 -9.07
CA HIS A 181 -18.03 1.40 -9.24
C HIS A 181 -18.12 0.50 -10.49
N ASP A 182 -19.22 -0.25 -10.62
CA ASP A 182 -19.46 -1.15 -11.77
C ASP A 182 -19.58 -0.39 -13.11
N ASP A 183 -19.86 0.92 -13.08
CA ASP A 183 -19.88 1.79 -14.25
C ASP A 183 -18.48 2.37 -14.60
N GLY A 184 -17.46 2.07 -13.77
CA GLY A 184 -16.08 2.50 -13.96
C GLY A 184 -15.73 3.84 -13.31
N GLU A 185 -16.70 4.53 -12.66
CA GLU A 185 -16.42 5.76 -11.93
C GLU A 185 -15.74 5.47 -10.58
N MET A 186 -14.93 6.42 -10.11
CA MET A 186 -14.16 6.28 -8.87
C MET A 186 -15.07 6.27 -7.65
N MET A 187 -14.90 5.29 -6.75
CA MET A 187 -15.57 5.29 -5.44
C MET A 187 -15.06 6.45 -4.59
N ARG A 188 -15.99 7.16 -3.94
CA ARG A 188 -15.70 8.23 -2.98
C ARG A 188 -15.99 7.75 -1.56
N LEU A 189 -15.63 8.54 -0.57
CA LEU A 189 -15.58 8.14 0.84
C LEU A 189 -16.83 7.39 1.34
N ASP A 190 -18.05 7.84 0.97
CA ASP A 190 -19.27 7.17 1.43
C ASP A 190 -19.40 5.76 0.83
N SER A 191 -19.17 5.61 -0.47
CA SER A 191 -19.17 4.30 -1.13
C SER A 191 -18.04 3.41 -0.63
N LEU A 192 -16.87 3.99 -0.31
CA LEU A 192 -15.73 3.26 0.26
C LEU A 192 -16.02 2.73 1.67
N ARG A 193 -16.79 3.46 2.48
CA ARG A 193 -17.26 2.98 3.80
C ARG A 193 -18.17 1.75 3.67
N ASP A 194 -19.12 1.83 2.75
CA ASP A 194 -20.04 0.71 2.49
C ASP A 194 -19.26 -0.51 1.99
N PHE A 195 -18.37 -0.32 1.04
CA PHE A 195 -17.51 -1.36 0.50
C PHE A 195 -16.59 -1.98 1.59
N ALA A 196 -15.94 -1.15 2.41
CA ALA A 196 -15.08 -1.59 3.50
C ALA A 196 -15.85 -2.46 4.51
N SER A 197 -17.07 -2.02 4.87
CA SER A 197 -17.97 -2.75 5.77
C SER A 197 -18.40 -4.09 5.17
N GLU A 198 -18.81 -4.13 3.91
CA GLU A 198 -19.26 -5.33 3.20
C GLU A 198 -18.15 -6.38 3.10
N HIS A 199 -16.92 -5.93 2.80
CA HIS A 199 -15.78 -6.81 2.58
C HIS A 199 -14.92 -7.05 3.84
N GLY A 200 -15.26 -6.40 4.96
CA GLY A 200 -14.52 -6.54 6.23
C GLY A 200 -13.08 -6.05 6.15
N CYS A 201 -12.82 -5.03 5.35
CA CYS A 201 -11.54 -4.37 5.22
C CYS A 201 -11.46 -3.15 6.15
N PRO A 202 -10.37 -2.93 6.89
CA PRO A 202 -10.14 -1.65 7.55
C PRO A 202 -10.09 -0.52 6.53
N LEU A 203 -10.69 0.62 6.88
CA LEU A 203 -10.68 1.86 6.09
C LEU A 203 -9.99 2.96 6.90
N ILE A 204 -8.86 3.46 6.41
CA ILE A 204 -8.09 4.54 7.05
C ILE A 204 -7.84 5.69 6.08
N SER A 205 -7.43 6.86 6.59
CA SER A 205 -6.95 7.96 5.77
C SER A 205 -5.43 8.05 5.74
N ILE A 206 -4.89 8.64 4.67
CA ILE A 206 -3.46 8.99 4.60
C ILE A 206 -3.10 10.01 5.69
N GLU A 207 -4.00 10.94 6.04
CA GLU A 207 -3.79 11.93 7.10
C GLU A 207 -3.58 11.27 8.47
N ASP A 208 -4.41 10.27 8.81
CA ASP A 208 -4.25 9.51 10.05
C ASP A 208 -2.94 8.71 10.04
N LEU A 209 -2.56 8.13 8.89
CA LEU A 209 -1.30 7.41 8.75
C LEU A 209 -0.08 8.34 8.92
N VAL A 210 -0.08 9.54 8.34
CA VAL A 210 0.96 10.57 8.55
C VAL A 210 1.11 10.90 10.02
N SER A 211 -0.03 11.12 10.70
CA SER A 211 -0.07 11.43 12.14
C SER A 211 0.46 10.27 12.98
N TYR A 212 0.16 9.04 12.60
CA TYR A 212 0.61 7.83 13.27
C TYR A 212 2.12 7.62 13.16
N VAL A 213 2.67 7.72 11.95
CA VAL A 213 4.11 7.59 11.68
C VAL A 213 4.90 8.65 12.44
N GLY A 214 4.43 9.91 12.44
CA GLY A 214 5.09 10.99 13.17
C GLY A 214 5.19 10.76 14.68
N LYS A 215 4.17 10.15 15.30
CA LYS A 215 4.17 9.80 16.73
C LYS A 215 5.12 8.63 17.03
N ALA A 216 5.16 7.62 16.19
CA ALA A 216 6.01 6.45 16.36
C ALA A 216 7.50 6.82 16.37
N GLU A 217 7.93 7.70 15.46
CA GLU A 217 9.32 8.19 15.43
C GLU A 217 9.69 9.06 16.63
N SER A 218 8.77 9.93 17.07
CA SER A 218 8.99 10.77 18.25
C SER A 218 9.13 9.95 19.54
N GLY A 219 8.39 8.85 19.68
CA GLY A 219 8.49 7.91 20.79
C GLY A 219 9.82 7.14 20.82
N THR A 220 10.34 6.80 19.67
CA THR A 220 11.63 6.07 19.55
C THR A 220 12.83 6.97 19.85
N ALA A 221 12.76 8.25 19.47
CA ALA A 221 13.80 9.23 19.74
C ALA A 221 13.97 9.53 21.26
N HIS A 222 12.87 9.52 22.03
CA HIS A 222 12.93 9.71 23.49
C HIS A 222 13.52 8.50 24.24
N HIS A 223 13.41 7.29 23.69
CA HIS A 223 13.97 6.08 24.34
C HIS A 223 15.48 5.99 24.15
N SER A 224 16.01 6.41 22.99
CA SER A 224 17.46 6.37 22.71
C SER A 224 18.25 7.40 23.51
N GLN A 225 17.68 8.57 23.80
CA GLN A 225 18.35 9.59 24.63
C GLN A 225 18.40 9.21 26.12
N ALA A 226 17.38 8.49 26.62
CA ALA A 226 17.34 8.04 27.99
C ALA A 226 18.34 6.91 28.32
N ASP A 227 18.78 6.16 27.31
CA ASP A 227 19.77 5.09 27.47
C ASP A 227 21.23 5.60 27.33
N GLU A 228 21.46 6.73 26.63
CA GLU A 228 22.78 7.37 26.55
C GLU A 228 23.12 8.15 27.85
N GLU A 229 22.14 8.71 28.55
CA GLU A 229 22.39 9.40 29.84
C GLU A 229 22.65 8.45 31.02
N LYS A 230 22.46 7.13 30.84
CA LYS A 230 22.70 6.10 31.87
C LYS A 230 24.02 5.33 31.70
N ARG A 231 24.87 5.70 30.77
CA ARG A 231 26.21 5.12 30.55
C ARG A 231 27.30 6.11 30.95
#